data_e5cc5f8e2a565be9afc089b07b74b72d
#
_entry.id   e5cc5f8e2a565be9afc089b07b74b72d
#
_cell.length_a   1.000
_cell.length_b   1.000
_cell.length_c   1.000
_cell.angle_alpha   90.00
_cell.angle_beta   90.00
_cell.angle_gamma   90.00
#
_symmetry.space_group_name_H-M   'P 1'
#
loop_
_entity.id
_entity.type
_entity.pdbx_description
1 polymer ?
#
loop_
_entity_poly.entity_id
_entity_poly.type
_entity_poly.pdbx_seq_one_letter_code
_entity_poly.pdbx_strand_id
1 'polypeptide(L)'
;MSMAQQAEPAVTTPPAPGPGQTDGRTRERSVALRVLARPEVGVFLGAVAVFVFFLIAAPTLRDGGSMATVLYQSSTIGIMALPVALLMIGGEFDLSAGVAVVTSALTAGMLSYQLTMNVWMGVVVALVASLAVGAFNGWVLVKTGLPSFLVTLATFLVLQGVNLAVTKLVTGNVATDDISDMDGFDQAKALFASSFDVGGVEVKITVVWWLVFAALATWVLLRTKYGNWIFAVGGSQESARAVGVPVTFTKITLFMLVGFGAWFVGMHQLFSFNTVQSGEGVGQELIYIAAAVIGGCLLTGGYGSAIGPVFGAFMFGMVNQGIVFAGWNPDWFKAFLGVMLLGAVLINLYVRRAATRR
;
A
#
# COMPACT_ATOMS: atom_id res chain seq x y z
N MET A 1 9.98 -77.89 22.64
CA MET A 1 10.21 -76.44 22.38
C MET A 1 9.01 -75.97 21.54
N SER A 2 8.06 -75.34 22.24
CA SER A 2 6.79 -74.89 21.67
C SER A 2 6.93 -73.49 21.11
N MET A 3 6.65 -73.32 19.81
CA MET A 3 6.48 -72.00 19.18
C MET A 3 5.11 -71.44 19.54
N ALA A 4 5.11 -70.39 20.35
CA ALA A 4 3.87 -69.62 20.59
C ALA A 4 3.61 -68.70 19.38
N GLN A 5 2.52 -68.96 18.65
CA GLN A 5 1.94 -68.06 17.67
C GLN A 5 1.36 -66.85 18.36
N GLN A 6 1.91 -65.66 18.09
CA GLN A 6 1.30 -64.39 18.47
C GLN A 6 0.14 -64.11 17.50
N ALA A 7 -1.09 -64.06 18.04
CA ALA A 7 -2.26 -63.67 17.32
C ALA A 7 -2.24 -62.13 17.05
N GLU A 8 -2.40 -61.73 15.78
CA GLU A 8 -2.63 -60.35 15.37
C GLU A 8 -3.93 -59.79 16.00
N PRO A 9 -3.92 -58.55 16.51
CA PRO A 9 -5.15 -57.95 17.03
C PRO A 9 -6.10 -57.64 15.86
N ALA A 10 -7.32 -58.11 16.01
CA ALA A 10 -8.42 -57.86 15.05
C ALA A 10 -8.69 -56.36 14.87
N VAL A 11 -8.59 -55.88 13.64
CA VAL A 11 -9.01 -54.53 13.25
C VAL A 11 -10.53 -54.46 13.37
N THR A 12 -11.03 -53.83 14.44
CA THR A 12 -12.44 -53.53 14.61
C THR A 12 -12.83 -52.36 13.71
N THR A 13 -13.53 -52.60 12.64
CA THR A 13 -14.20 -51.57 11.82
C THR A 13 -15.26 -50.86 12.67
N PRO A 14 -15.27 -49.49 12.69
CA PRO A 14 -16.31 -48.76 13.42
C PRO A 14 -17.69 -49.03 12.81
N PRO A 15 -18.77 -49.13 13.62
CA PRO A 15 -20.09 -49.39 13.15
C PRO A 15 -20.59 -48.29 12.20
N ALA A 16 -21.31 -48.71 11.16
CA ALA A 16 -21.95 -47.83 10.20
C ALA A 16 -22.92 -46.86 10.90
N PRO A 17 -22.95 -45.56 10.54
CA PRO A 17 -23.88 -44.62 11.15
C PRO A 17 -25.33 -45.03 10.87
N GLY A 18 -26.14 -45.04 11.93
CA GLY A 18 -27.58 -45.42 11.85
C GLY A 18 -28.38 -44.40 11.03
N PRO A 19 -29.50 -44.79 10.41
CA PRO A 19 -30.37 -43.92 9.63
C PRO A 19 -31.07 -42.91 10.58
N GLY A 20 -30.57 -41.64 10.60
CA GLY A 20 -31.16 -40.58 11.40
C GLY A 20 -30.19 -39.50 11.90
N GLN A 21 -28.87 -39.66 11.69
CA GLN A 21 -27.96 -38.56 11.94
C GLN A 21 -27.96 -37.62 10.73
N THR A 22 -28.88 -36.65 10.75
CA THR A 22 -28.80 -35.48 9.87
C THR A 22 -27.48 -34.76 10.16
N ASP A 23 -26.60 -34.79 9.17
CA ASP A 23 -25.30 -34.15 9.16
C ASP A 23 -25.48 -32.66 9.48
N GLY A 24 -25.19 -32.25 10.72
CA GLY A 24 -25.33 -30.90 11.23
C GLY A 24 -24.35 -29.90 10.58
N ARG A 25 -23.80 -30.20 9.39
CA ARG A 25 -22.70 -29.48 8.76
C ARG A 25 -23.09 -28.37 7.82
N THR A 26 -24.35 -28.12 7.57
CA THR A 26 -24.76 -27.01 6.68
C THR A 26 -25.83 -26.15 7.30
N ARG A 27 -25.50 -25.46 8.39
CA ARG A 27 -26.23 -24.26 8.71
C ARG A 27 -25.79 -23.22 7.68
N GLU A 28 -26.57 -23.07 6.61
CA GLU A 28 -26.32 -22.03 5.62
C GLU A 28 -26.24 -20.68 6.33
N ARG A 29 -25.02 -20.14 6.42
CA ARG A 29 -24.86 -18.76 6.89
C ARG A 29 -25.68 -17.86 6.00
N SER A 30 -26.57 -17.06 6.55
CA SER A 30 -27.32 -16.08 5.77
C SER A 30 -26.35 -15.26 4.91
N VAL A 31 -26.76 -14.93 3.69
CA VAL A 31 -25.94 -14.15 2.74
C VAL A 31 -25.43 -12.87 3.39
N ALA A 32 -26.25 -12.24 4.26
CA ALA A 32 -25.87 -11.07 5.05
C ALA A 32 -24.67 -11.34 5.97
N LEU A 33 -24.62 -12.47 6.67
CA LEU A 33 -23.48 -12.83 7.54
C LEU A 33 -22.21 -13.16 6.74
N ARG A 34 -22.34 -13.71 5.52
CA ARG A 34 -21.19 -13.93 4.62
C ARG A 34 -20.63 -12.61 4.10
N VAL A 35 -21.48 -11.65 3.79
CA VAL A 35 -21.08 -10.31 3.32
C VAL A 35 -20.41 -9.53 4.47
N LEU A 36 -21.02 -9.51 5.66
CA LEU A 36 -20.48 -8.84 6.84
C LEU A 36 -19.16 -9.46 7.35
N ALA A 37 -18.90 -10.72 7.03
CA ALA A 37 -17.64 -11.38 7.38
C ALA A 37 -16.49 -11.04 6.40
N ARG A 38 -16.74 -10.29 5.32
CA ARG A 38 -15.69 -9.82 4.42
C ARG A 38 -14.95 -8.65 5.06
N PRO A 39 -13.61 -8.65 5.11
CA PRO A 39 -12.84 -7.59 5.75
C PRO A 39 -13.05 -6.22 5.08
N GLU A 40 -13.30 -6.21 3.76
CA GLU A 40 -13.57 -4.97 3.04
C GLU A 40 -14.81 -4.23 3.57
N VAL A 41 -15.82 -4.98 4.03
CA VAL A 41 -17.04 -4.40 4.60
C VAL A 41 -16.75 -3.72 5.94
N GLY A 42 -15.93 -4.33 6.78
CA GLY A 42 -15.49 -3.73 8.05
C GLY A 42 -14.73 -2.42 7.84
N VAL A 43 -13.80 -2.41 6.88
CA VAL A 43 -13.03 -1.21 6.52
C VAL A 43 -13.93 -0.13 5.93
N PHE A 44 -14.85 -0.50 5.03
CA PHE A 44 -15.82 0.42 4.47
C PHE A 44 -16.70 1.08 5.55
N LEU A 45 -17.22 0.30 6.49
CA LEU A 45 -18.01 0.83 7.62
C LEU A 45 -17.17 1.76 8.50
N GLY A 46 -15.88 1.43 8.73
CA GLY A 46 -14.95 2.30 9.41
C GLY A 46 -14.73 3.63 8.67
N ALA A 47 -14.56 3.56 7.36
CA ALA A 47 -14.41 4.76 6.52
C ALA A 47 -15.68 5.63 6.55
N VAL A 48 -16.87 5.02 6.49
CA VAL A 48 -18.15 5.73 6.63
C VAL A 48 -18.28 6.37 8.01
N ALA A 49 -17.89 5.68 9.07
CA ALA A 49 -17.94 6.23 10.43
C ALA A 49 -17.02 7.45 10.59
N VAL A 50 -15.77 7.38 10.08
CA VAL A 50 -14.83 8.50 10.08
C VAL A 50 -15.36 9.66 9.23
N PHE A 51 -15.91 9.36 8.07
CA PHE A 51 -16.53 10.34 7.18
C PHE A 51 -17.66 11.11 7.87
N VAL A 52 -18.63 10.38 8.45
CA VAL A 52 -19.78 10.99 9.16
C VAL A 52 -19.31 11.78 10.37
N PHE A 53 -18.33 11.26 11.12
CA PHE A 53 -17.74 11.96 12.26
C PHE A 53 -17.20 13.34 11.85
N PHE A 54 -16.39 13.42 10.80
CA PHE A 54 -15.82 14.69 10.37
C PHE A 54 -16.83 15.60 9.65
N LEU A 55 -17.85 15.07 8.99
CA LEU A 55 -18.96 15.90 8.47
C LEU A 55 -19.73 16.62 9.60
N ILE A 56 -19.73 16.05 10.81
CA ILE A 56 -20.35 16.65 12.00
C ILE A 56 -19.37 17.61 12.68
N ALA A 57 -18.12 17.17 12.89
CA ALA A 57 -17.10 17.91 13.62
C ALA A 57 -16.54 19.11 12.84
N ALA A 58 -16.51 19.02 11.50
CA ALA A 58 -15.99 20.04 10.58
C ALA A 58 -17.02 20.40 9.51
N PRO A 59 -17.98 21.30 9.78
CA PRO A 59 -19.06 21.66 8.82
C PRO A 59 -18.54 22.16 7.47
N THR A 60 -17.36 22.77 7.42
CA THR A 60 -16.70 23.23 6.18
C THR A 60 -16.39 22.08 5.22
N LEU A 61 -16.26 20.83 5.70
CA LEU A 61 -16.10 19.65 4.84
C LEU A 61 -17.30 19.33 3.96
N ARG A 62 -18.45 19.96 4.20
CA ARG A 62 -19.65 19.80 3.38
C ARG A 62 -19.56 20.57 2.05
N ASP A 63 -18.59 21.48 1.96
CA ASP A 63 -18.26 22.16 0.70
C ASP A 63 -17.52 21.25 -0.27
N GLY A 64 -17.84 21.37 -1.58
CA GLY A 64 -17.25 20.55 -2.62
C GLY A 64 -15.75 20.70 -2.74
N GLY A 65 -15.21 21.92 -2.60
CA GLY A 65 -13.77 22.20 -2.65
C GLY A 65 -13.01 21.56 -1.49
N SER A 66 -13.59 21.59 -0.28
CA SER A 66 -13.01 20.90 0.89
C SER A 66 -12.98 19.40 0.70
N MET A 67 -14.05 18.82 0.12
CA MET A 67 -14.08 17.40 -0.20
C MET A 67 -13.10 17.01 -1.30
N ALA A 68 -12.91 17.85 -2.31
CA ALA A 68 -11.89 17.65 -3.35
C ALA A 68 -10.47 17.63 -2.74
N THR A 69 -10.20 18.46 -1.73
CA THR A 69 -8.93 18.48 -0.98
C THR A 69 -8.72 17.18 -0.21
N VAL A 70 -9.78 16.65 0.43
CA VAL A 70 -9.72 15.32 1.09
C VAL A 70 -9.41 14.22 0.07
N LEU A 71 -10.10 14.21 -1.08
CA LEU A 71 -9.85 13.22 -2.14
C LEU A 71 -8.45 13.34 -2.71
N TYR A 72 -7.94 14.55 -2.90
CA TYR A 72 -6.57 14.80 -3.31
C TYR A 72 -5.56 14.18 -2.33
N GLN A 73 -5.67 14.50 -1.05
CA GLN A 73 -4.78 13.96 -0.02
C GLN A 73 -4.89 12.43 0.08
N SER A 74 -6.12 11.90 -0.04
CA SER A 74 -6.36 10.45 -0.06
C SER A 74 -5.71 9.78 -1.27
N SER A 75 -5.74 10.43 -2.43
CA SER A 75 -5.21 9.87 -3.68
C SER A 75 -3.69 9.74 -3.65
N THR A 76 -2.96 10.72 -3.11
CA THR A 76 -1.50 10.67 -3.00
C THR A 76 -1.04 9.54 -2.07
N ILE A 77 -1.73 9.37 -0.94
CA ILE A 77 -1.48 8.25 -0.03
C ILE A 77 -1.90 6.93 -0.69
N GLY A 78 -3.05 6.91 -1.35
CA GLY A 78 -3.64 5.70 -1.92
C GLY A 78 -2.86 5.12 -3.09
N ILE A 79 -2.28 5.96 -3.95
CA ILE A 79 -1.40 5.52 -5.05
C ILE A 79 -0.21 4.71 -4.49
N MET A 80 0.38 5.14 -3.38
CA MET A 80 1.47 4.40 -2.72
C MET A 80 0.97 3.22 -1.88
N ALA A 81 -0.17 3.36 -1.20
CA ALA A 81 -0.70 2.29 -0.36
C ALA A 81 -1.08 1.03 -1.17
N LEU A 82 -1.42 1.16 -2.46
CA LEU A 82 -1.77 0.03 -3.32
C LEU A 82 -0.59 -0.93 -3.56
N PRO A 83 0.56 -0.51 -4.12
CA PRO A 83 1.70 -1.40 -4.30
C PRO A 83 2.28 -1.88 -2.97
N VAL A 84 2.27 -1.05 -1.91
CA VAL A 84 2.66 -1.47 -0.56
C VAL A 84 1.73 -2.59 -0.05
N ALA A 85 0.43 -2.50 -0.28
CA ALA A 85 -0.51 -3.55 0.08
C ALA A 85 -0.26 -4.85 -0.70
N LEU A 86 0.03 -4.78 -2.00
CA LEU A 86 0.40 -5.95 -2.80
C LEU A 86 1.66 -6.62 -2.25
N LEU A 87 2.68 -5.83 -1.88
CA LEU A 87 3.91 -6.31 -1.26
C LEU A 87 3.61 -6.98 0.09
N MET A 88 2.77 -6.36 0.92
CA MET A 88 2.35 -6.93 2.21
C MET A 88 1.57 -8.23 2.05
N ILE A 89 0.66 -8.34 1.08
CA ILE A 89 -0.01 -9.60 0.75
C ILE A 89 1.02 -10.66 0.36
N GLY A 90 2.09 -10.29 -0.35
CA GLY A 90 3.25 -11.13 -0.67
C GLY A 90 4.13 -11.50 0.54
N GLY A 91 3.83 -10.98 1.74
CA GLY A 91 4.52 -11.29 3.00
C GLY A 91 5.75 -10.43 3.28
N GLU A 92 5.93 -9.29 2.59
CA GLU A 92 7.11 -8.43 2.74
C GLU A 92 6.71 -6.97 3.04
N PHE A 93 7.68 -6.18 3.53
CA PHE A 93 7.53 -4.75 3.83
C PHE A 93 8.60 -3.94 3.11
N ASP A 94 8.29 -2.69 2.84
CA ASP A 94 9.26 -1.72 2.32
C ASP A 94 9.22 -0.41 3.12
N LEU A 95 10.20 -0.26 4.01
CA LEU A 95 10.39 0.98 4.76
C LEU A 95 11.07 2.07 3.94
N SER A 96 11.68 1.74 2.80
CA SER A 96 12.28 2.75 1.92
C SER A 96 11.26 3.46 1.03
N ALA A 97 10.00 3.02 1.02
CA ALA A 97 8.96 3.51 0.12
C ALA A 97 8.77 5.04 0.18
N GLY A 98 8.79 5.65 1.39
CA GLY A 98 8.65 7.10 1.57
C GLY A 98 9.83 7.89 1.00
N VAL A 99 11.05 7.51 1.36
CA VAL A 99 12.25 8.18 0.86
C VAL A 99 12.49 7.92 -0.63
N ALA A 100 12.04 6.78 -1.17
CA ALA A 100 12.11 6.47 -2.59
C ALA A 100 11.25 7.41 -3.44
N VAL A 101 10.11 7.87 -2.92
CA VAL A 101 9.28 8.92 -3.57
C VAL A 101 10.14 10.17 -3.81
N VAL A 102 10.79 10.64 -2.76
CA VAL A 102 11.64 11.84 -2.83
C VAL A 102 12.88 11.59 -3.68
N THR A 103 13.50 10.40 -3.58
CA THR A 103 14.65 10.03 -4.44
C THR A 103 14.28 10.18 -5.92
N SER A 104 13.12 9.71 -6.32
CA SER A 104 12.70 9.80 -7.73
C SER A 104 12.43 11.23 -8.16
N ALA A 105 11.78 12.03 -7.31
CA ALA A 105 11.49 13.43 -7.57
C ALA A 105 12.79 14.27 -7.66
N LEU A 106 13.72 14.09 -6.71
CA LEU A 106 15.03 14.74 -6.73
C LEU A 106 15.84 14.36 -7.97
N THR A 107 15.83 13.06 -8.34
CA THR A 107 16.51 12.57 -9.55
C THR A 107 15.98 13.28 -10.80
N ALA A 108 14.65 13.32 -10.98
CA ALA A 108 14.06 13.98 -12.12
C ALA A 108 14.32 15.49 -12.12
N GLY A 109 14.11 16.17 -10.99
CA GLY A 109 14.29 17.61 -10.87
C GLY A 109 15.73 18.06 -11.11
N MET A 110 16.72 17.42 -10.48
CA MET A 110 18.13 17.76 -10.65
C MET A 110 18.63 17.48 -12.08
N LEU A 111 18.24 16.33 -12.66
CA LEU A 111 18.63 16.03 -14.05
C LEU A 111 18.02 17.03 -15.03
N SER A 112 16.77 17.41 -14.85
CA SER A 112 16.10 18.39 -15.71
C SER A 112 16.76 19.74 -15.66
N TYR A 113 17.03 20.28 -14.48
CA TYR A 113 17.58 21.63 -14.28
C TYR A 113 19.09 21.67 -14.53
N GLN A 114 19.88 20.86 -13.84
CA GLN A 114 21.34 20.96 -13.84
C GLN A 114 22.00 20.50 -15.15
N LEU A 115 21.37 19.56 -15.86
CA LEU A 115 21.83 19.10 -17.15
C LEU A 115 21.08 19.75 -18.31
N THR A 116 20.21 20.74 -18.03
CA THR A 116 19.37 21.44 -19.02
C THR A 116 18.64 20.45 -19.97
N MET A 117 18.22 19.33 -19.39
CA MET A 117 17.53 18.26 -20.14
C MET A 117 16.03 18.54 -20.18
N ASN A 118 15.40 18.08 -21.27
CA ASN A 118 13.95 17.99 -21.30
C ASN A 118 13.45 17.17 -20.08
N VAL A 119 12.41 17.62 -19.38
CA VAL A 119 11.92 16.97 -18.14
C VAL A 119 11.57 15.50 -18.32
N TRP A 120 11.15 15.09 -19.52
CA TRP A 120 10.85 13.69 -19.82
C TRP A 120 12.05 12.76 -19.69
N MET A 121 13.26 13.26 -19.98
CA MET A 121 14.49 12.49 -19.75
C MET A 121 14.69 12.27 -18.25
N GLY A 122 14.51 13.33 -17.44
CA GLY A 122 14.54 13.22 -15.97
C GLY A 122 13.50 12.24 -15.44
N VAL A 123 12.26 12.32 -15.95
CA VAL A 123 11.14 11.42 -15.62
C VAL A 123 11.48 9.96 -15.92
N VAL A 124 12.06 9.66 -17.09
CA VAL A 124 12.42 8.28 -17.48
C VAL A 124 13.59 7.77 -16.64
N VAL A 125 14.64 8.58 -16.45
CA VAL A 125 15.77 8.17 -15.61
C VAL A 125 15.33 7.93 -14.16
N ALA A 126 14.46 8.77 -13.61
CA ALA A 126 13.90 8.58 -12.28
C ALA A 126 13.06 7.30 -12.19
N LEU A 127 12.30 6.93 -13.24
CA LEU A 127 11.59 5.65 -13.30
C LEU A 127 12.57 4.47 -13.21
N VAL A 128 13.60 4.48 -14.05
CA VAL A 128 14.62 3.41 -14.05
C VAL A 128 15.31 3.31 -12.70
N ALA A 129 15.70 4.45 -12.12
CA ALA A 129 16.32 4.48 -10.79
C ALA A 129 15.39 3.93 -9.70
N SER A 130 14.13 4.32 -9.70
CA SER A 130 13.14 3.86 -8.71
C SER A 130 12.84 2.37 -8.84
N LEU A 131 12.70 1.86 -10.06
CA LEU A 131 12.57 0.43 -10.33
C LEU A 131 13.83 -0.35 -9.92
N ALA A 132 15.01 0.22 -10.12
CA ALA A 132 16.28 -0.37 -9.73
C ALA A 132 16.42 -0.47 -8.21
N VAL A 133 16.00 0.54 -7.45
CA VAL A 133 15.94 0.50 -5.98
C VAL A 133 15.02 -0.63 -5.52
N GLY A 134 13.82 -0.72 -6.07
CA GLY A 134 12.89 -1.82 -5.76
C GLY A 134 13.47 -3.19 -6.11
N ALA A 135 14.03 -3.34 -7.31
CA ALA A 135 14.68 -4.58 -7.74
C ALA A 135 15.85 -4.96 -6.83
N PHE A 136 16.66 -3.99 -6.40
CA PHE A 136 17.78 -4.20 -5.47
C PHE A 136 17.28 -4.71 -4.10
N ASN A 137 16.26 -4.08 -3.51
CA ASN A 137 15.66 -4.54 -2.26
C ASN A 137 15.17 -5.98 -2.37
N GLY A 138 14.40 -6.30 -3.41
CA GLY A 138 13.91 -7.64 -3.66
C GLY A 138 15.01 -8.66 -3.92
N TRP A 139 16.04 -8.28 -4.67
CA TRP A 139 17.19 -9.15 -4.96
C TRP A 139 18.02 -9.45 -3.69
N VAL A 140 18.35 -8.43 -2.90
CA VAL A 140 19.10 -8.61 -1.63
C VAL A 140 18.32 -9.52 -0.70
N LEU A 141 17.01 -9.25 -0.51
CA LEU A 141 16.14 -10.07 0.33
C LEU A 141 16.14 -11.54 -0.09
N VAL A 142 15.95 -11.84 -1.37
CA VAL A 142 15.89 -13.22 -1.88
C VAL A 142 17.26 -13.89 -1.82
N LYS A 143 18.33 -13.15 -2.11
CA LYS A 143 19.70 -13.70 -2.14
C LYS A 143 20.25 -14.01 -0.75
N THR A 144 19.92 -13.15 0.24
CA THR A 144 20.47 -13.26 1.60
C THR A 144 19.56 -14.00 2.57
N GLY A 145 18.25 -14.04 2.29
CA GLY A 145 17.24 -14.54 3.23
C GLY A 145 16.99 -13.61 4.44
N LEU A 146 17.54 -12.40 4.42
CA LEU A 146 17.29 -11.41 5.48
C LEU A 146 15.83 -10.98 5.50
N PRO A 147 15.26 -10.63 6.67
CA PRO A 147 13.95 -10.02 6.75
C PRO A 147 13.86 -8.73 5.95
N SER A 148 12.74 -8.51 5.24
CA SER A 148 12.52 -7.30 4.42
C SER A 148 12.67 -6.01 5.22
N PHE A 149 12.23 -6.02 6.48
CA PHE A 149 12.41 -4.91 7.40
C PHE A 149 13.88 -4.43 7.48
N LEU A 150 14.85 -5.36 7.64
CA LEU A 150 16.27 -4.99 7.74
C LEU A 150 16.83 -4.47 6.41
N VAL A 151 16.49 -5.13 5.31
CA VAL A 151 16.95 -4.73 3.97
C VAL A 151 16.45 -3.33 3.63
N THR A 152 15.15 -3.10 3.80
CA THR A 152 14.53 -1.82 3.41
C THR A 152 14.83 -0.70 4.40
N LEU A 153 15.06 -1.00 5.69
CA LEU A 153 15.57 -0.02 6.66
C LEU A 153 16.97 0.46 6.28
N ALA A 154 17.84 -0.47 5.86
CA ALA A 154 19.18 -0.08 5.39
C ALA A 154 19.07 0.81 4.14
N THR A 155 18.25 0.42 3.16
CA THR A 155 17.99 1.24 1.96
C THR A 155 17.37 2.58 2.31
N PHE A 156 16.44 2.65 3.26
CA PHE A 156 15.87 3.90 3.78
C PHE A 156 16.97 4.86 4.26
N LEU A 157 17.88 4.38 5.13
CA LEU A 157 18.96 5.20 5.69
C LEU A 157 19.94 5.66 4.60
N VAL A 158 20.27 4.77 3.66
CA VAL A 158 21.16 5.10 2.54
C VAL A 158 20.50 6.17 1.65
N LEU A 159 19.26 5.97 1.23
CA LEU A 159 18.56 6.92 0.37
C LEU A 159 18.35 8.26 1.08
N GLN A 160 17.98 8.26 2.36
CA GLN A 160 17.84 9.49 3.14
C GLN A 160 19.14 10.30 3.16
N GLY A 161 20.28 9.64 3.42
CA GLY A 161 21.60 10.26 3.43
C GLY A 161 22.01 10.75 2.04
N VAL A 162 21.83 9.91 1.01
CA VAL A 162 22.16 10.24 -0.39
C VAL A 162 21.29 11.39 -0.91
N ASN A 163 19.98 11.37 -0.66
CA ASN A 163 19.06 12.44 -1.04
C ASN A 163 19.57 13.80 -0.52
N LEU A 164 19.90 13.87 0.75
CA LEU A 164 20.38 15.14 1.36
C LEU A 164 21.77 15.54 0.83
N ALA A 165 22.71 14.58 0.79
CA ALA A 165 24.10 14.86 0.41
C ALA A 165 24.21 15.27 -1.07
N VAL A 166 23.57 14.50 -1.97
CA VAL A 166 23.61 14.79 -3.41
C VAL A 166 22.87 16.08 -3.73
N THR A 167 21.69 16.32 -3.12
CA THR A 167 20.97 17.56 -3.36
C THR A 167 21.81 18.76 -2.95
N LYS A 168 22.44 18.74 -1.77
CA LYS A 168 23.33 19.84 -1.34
C LYS A 168 24.55 20.01 -2.23
N LEU A 169 25.14 18.92 -2.69
CA LEU A 169 26.31 18.96 -3.57
C LEU A 169 25.97 19.57 -4.94
N VAL A 170 24.80 19.27 -5.46
CA VAL A 170 24.37 19.65 -6.81
C VAL A 170 23.74 21.03 -6.85
N THR A 171 22.86 21.36 -5.89
CA THR A 171 22.09 22.60 -5.89
C THR A 171 22.59 23.65 -4.90
N GLY A 172 23.48 23.27 -3.97
CA GLY A 172 23.88 24.13 -2.85
C GLY A 172 22.83 24.28 -1.74
N ASN A 173 21.64 23.69 -1.91
CA ASN A 173 20.48 23.75 -1.04
C ASN A 173 19.98 22.38 -0.62
N VAL A 174 18.96 22.31 0.24
CA VAL A 174 18.28 21.05 0.64
C VAL A 174 17.12 20.67 -0.31
N ALA A 175 16.88 21.46 -1.35
CA ALA A 175 15.81 21.31 -2.34
C ALA A 175 16.35 21.40 -3.76
N THR A 176 15.57 20.89 -4.73
CA THR A 176 15.83 21.14 -6.16
C THR A 176 15.58 22.61 -6.51
N ASP A 177 16.16 23.07 -7.61
CA ASP A 177 15.75 24.32 -8.25
C ASP A 177 14.34 24.18 -8.85
N ASP A 178 13.71 25.34 -9.15
CA ASP A 178 12.41 25.38 -9.83
C ASP A 178 12.58 24.92 -11.29
N ILE A 179 11.76 23.94 -11.69
CA ILE A 179 11.81 23.34 -13.02
C ILE A 179 10.70 23.83 -13.96
N SER A 180 9.92 24.83 -13.54
CA SER A 180 8.74 25.30 -14.29
C SER A 180 9.06 25.82 -15.70
N ASP A 181 10.28 26.33 -15.90
CA ASP A 181 10.75 26.87 -17.19
C ASP A 181 11.43 25.81 -18.08
N MET A 182 11.49 24.55 -17.63
CA MET A 182 12.17 23.50 -18.39
C MET A 182 11.28 22.94 -19.52
N ASP A 183 11.94 22.57 -20.62
CA ASP A 183 11.27 21.98 -21.79
C ASP A 183 10.46 20.72 -21.41
N GLY A 184 9.19 20.70 -21.81
CA GLY A 184 8.28 19.59 -21.55
C GLY A 184 7.56 19.64 -20.22
N PHE A 185 7.80 20.68 -19.39
CA PHE A 185 7.20 20.82 -18.06
C PHE A 185 5.67 20.80 -18.11
N ASP A 186 5.04 21.63 -18.96
CA ASP A 186 3.57 21.70 -19.06
C ASP A 186 2.94 20.38 -19.46
N GLN A 187 3.58 19.64 -20.35
CA GLN A 187 3.11 18.31 -20.77
C GLN A 187 3.20 17.29 -19.62
N ALA A 188 4.30 17.28 -18.89
CA ALA A 188 4.47 16.41 -17.75
C ALA A 188 3.53 16.81 -16.60
N LYS A 189 3.37 18.10 -16.33
CA LYS A 189 2.39 18.62 -15.36
C LYS A 189 0.96 18.22 -15.72
N ALA A 190 0.60 18.26 -17.02
CA ALA A 190 -0.70 17.83 -17.49
C ALA A 190 -0.99 16.36 -17.14
N LEU A 191 0.03 15.50 -17.22
CA LEU A 191 -0.10 14.06 -16.92
C LEU A 191 -0.11 13.78 -15.40
N PHE A 192 0.80 14.40 -14.65
CA PHE A 192 1.05 14.03 -13.25
C PHE A 192 0.35 14.95 -12.24
N ALA A 193 0.09 16.22 -12.57
CA ALA A 193 -0.29 17.25 -11.61
C ALA A 193 -1.39 18.21 -12.08
N SER A 194 -2.07 17.90 -13.19
CA SER A 194 -3.18 18.73 -13.65
C SER A 194 -4.39 18.66 -12.73
N SER A 195 -5.29 19.59 -12.94
CA SER A 195 -6.61 19.61 -12.33
C SER A 195 -7.68 19.88 -13.41
N PHE A 196 -8.89 19.46 -13.13
CA PHE A 196 -10.05 19.64 -14.00
C PHE A 196 -11.26 20.06 -13.17
N ASP A 197 -12.13 20.82 -13.78
CA ASP A 197 -13.36 21.29 -13.14
C ASP A 197 -14.49 20.26 -13.25
N VAL A 198 -15.14 19.97 -12.12
CA VAL A 198 -16.35 19.14 -12.06
C VAL A 198 -17.44 19.94 -11.36
N GLY A 199 -18.27 20.61 -12.11
CA GLY A 199 -19.41 21.36 -11.56
C GLY A 199 -19.00 22.54 -10.68
N GLY A 200 -17.92 23.23 -11.01
CA GLY A 200 -17.36 24.35 -10.23
C GLY A 200 -16.40 23.94 -9.11
N VAL A 201 -16.03 22.65 -9.03
CA VAL A 201 -15.06 22.12 -8.06
C VAL A 201 -13.81 21.64 -8.78
N GLU A 202 -12.66 22.17 -8.39
CA GLU A 202 -11.35 21.75 -8.92
C GLU A 202 -10.93 20.40 -8.35
N VAL A 203 -10.82 19.37 -9.19
CA VAL A 203 -10.39 18.03 -8.83
C VAL A 203 -9.00 17.75 -9.43
N LYS A 204 -8.07 17.25 -8.63
CA LYS A 204 -6.72 16.88 -9.08
C LYS A 204 -6.72 15.54 -9.84
N ILE A 205 -5.93 15.46 -10.90
CA ILE A 205 -5.81 14.26 -11.76
C ILE A 205 -5.36 13.02 -10.97
N THR A 206 -4.67 13.19 -9.84
CA THR A 206 -4.25 12.09 -8.98
C THR A 206 -5.41 11.24 -8.47
N VAL A 207 -6.61 11.85 -8.29
CA VAL A 207 -7.81 11.10 -7.90
C VAL A 207 -8.19 10.09 -8.99
N VAL A 208 -8.09 10.48 -10.26
CA VAL A 208 -8.34 9.58 -11.39
C VAL A 208 -7.30 8.48 -11.44
N TRP A 209 -6.00 8.83 -11.32
CA TRP A 209 -4.92 7.84 -11.31
C TRP A 209 -5.04 6.86 -10.16
N TRP A 210 -5.42 7.33 -8.97
CA TRP A 210 -5.66 6.47 -7.82
C TRP A 210 -6.74 5.41 -8.10
N LEU A 211 -7.87 5.83 -8.69
CA LEU A 211 -8.96 4.91 -9.06
C LEU A 211 -8.52 3.92 -10.17
N VAL A 212 -7.75 4.40 -11.16
CA VAL A 212 -7.18 3.54 -12.20
C VAL A 212 -6.24 2.50 -11.60
N PHE A 213 -5.31 2.90 -10.73
CA PHE A 213 -4.39 1.96 -10.08
C PHE A 213 -5.11 1.01 -9.12
N ALA A 214 -6.16 1.47 -8.43
CA ALA A 214 -6.99 0.60 -7.60
C ALA A 214 -7.71 -0.48 -8.45
N ALA A 215 -8.26 -0.09 -9.60
CA ALA A 215 -8.88 -1.01 -10.53
C ALA A 215 -7.86 -2.02 -11.10
N LEU A 216 -6.68 -1.55 -11.52
CA LEU A 216 -5.60 -2.39 -12.03
C LEU A 216 -5.08 -3.36 -10.96
N ALA A 217 -4.81 -2.88 -9.74
CA ALA A 217 -4.36 -3.73 -8.64
C ALA A 217 -5.40 -4.79 -8.28
N THR A 218 -6.68 -4.41 -8.25
CA THR A 218 -7.78 -5.35 -8.01
C THR A 218 -7.88 -6.40 -9.12
N TRP A 219 -7.77 -5.97 -10.38
CA TRP A 219 -7.77 -6.88 -11.52
C TRP A 219 -6.58 -7.85 -11.48
N VAL A 220 -5.38 -7.35 -11.20
CA VAL A 220 -4.17 -8.18 -11.04
C VAL A 220 -4.38 -9.23 -9.96
N LEU A 221 -4.83 -8.84 -8.76
CA LEU A 221 -5.03 -9.77 -7.64
C LEU A 221 -6.09 -10.82 -7.92
N LEU A 222 -7.23 -10.43 -8.54
CA LEU A 222 -8.40 -11.30 -8.62
C LEU A 222 -8.51 -12.07 -9.95
N ARG A 223 -7.83 -11.62 -11.01
CA ARG A 223 -8.03 -12.13 -12.37
C ARG A 223 -6.77 -12.64 -13.06
N THR A 224 -5.59 -12.54 -12.42
CA THR A 224 -4.34 -12.97 -13.04
C THR A 224 -3.66 -14.10 -12.27
N LYS A 225 -2.81 -14.86 -12.97
CA LYS A 225 -1.92 -15.86 -12.36
C LYS A 225 -0.97 -15.21 -11.35
N TYR A 226 -0.53 -13.98 -11.65
CA TYR A 226 0.37 -13.23 -10.78
C TYR A 226 -0.27 -12.92 -9.42
N GLY A 227 -1.55 -12.57 -9.37
CA GLY A 227 -2.30 -12.40 -8.13
C GLY A 227 -2.33 -13.68 -7.28
N ASN A 228 -2.55 -14.84 -7.91
CA ASN A 228 -2.48 -16.12 -7.21
C ASN A 228 -1.08 -16.41 -6.65
N TRP A 229 -0.01 -16.02 -7.38
CA TRP A 229 1.36 -16.14 -6.90
C TRP A 229 1.63 -15.25 -5.69
N ILE A 230 1.11 -14.01 -5.68
CA ILE A 230 1.23 -13.10 -4.54
C ILE A 230 0.65 -13.74 -3.27
N PHE A 231 -0.59 -14.25 -3.34
CA PHE A 231 -1.22 -14.92 -2.20
C PHE A 231 -0.49 -16.18 -1.76
N ALA A 232 -0.04 -17.01 -2.72
CA ALA A 232 0.70 -18.24 -2.43
C ALA A 232 2.04 -17.96 -1.74
N VAL A 233 2.81 -16.99 -2.25
CA VAL A 233 4.11 -16.60 -1.70
C VAL A 233 3.96 -16.01 -0.30
N GLY A 234 2.96 -15.16 -0.10
CA GLY A 234 2.69 -14.56 1.22
C GLY A 234 2.13 -15.54 2.24
N GLY A 235 1.43 -16.60 1.79
CA GLY A 235 0.90 -17.64 2.68
C GLY A 235 1.99 -18.63 3.17
N SER A 236 2.76 -19.19 2.24
CA SER A 236 3.90 -20.06 2.53
C SER A 236 4.84 -20.11 1.33
N GLN A 237 6.04 -19.57 1.47
CA GLN A 237 7.05 -19.59 0.41
C GLN A 237 7.50 -21.00 0.03
N GLU A 238 7.62 -21.90 1.00
CA GLU A 238 8.02 -23.29 0.76
C GLU A 238 6.98 -24.04 -0.04
N SER A 239 5.70 -23.95 0.39
CA SER A 239 4.59 -24.57 -0.31
C SER A 239 4.40 -23.99 -1.72
N ALA A 240 4.56 -22.68 -1.88
CA ALA A 240 4.51 -22.00 -3.18
C ALA A 240 5.60 -22.52 -4.14
N ARG A 241 6.83 -22.70 -3.67
CA ARG A 241 7.94 -23.28 -4.45
C ARG A 241 7.63 -24.73 -4.85
N ALA A 242 7.11 -25.53 -3.93
CA ALA A 242 6.81 -26.94 -4.19
C ALA A 242 5.78 -27.14 -5.32
N VAL A 243 4.86 -26.18 -5.51
CA VAL A 243 3.87 -26.20 -6.60
C VAL A 243 4.30 -25.36 -7.82
N GLY A 244 5.57 -24.97 -7.92
CA GLY A 244 6.14 -24.33 -9.10
C GLY A 244 5.90 -22.81 -9.21
N VAL A 245 5.48 -22.13 -8.14
CA VAL A 245 5.35 -20.67 -8.15
C VAL A 245 6.75 -20.01 -8.17
N PRO A 246 7.01 -19.05 -9.07
CA PRO A 246 8.30 -18.37 -9.17
C PRO A 246 8.48 -17.33 -8.04
N VAL A 247 8.79 -17.78 -6.82
CA VAL A 247 8.86 -16.97 -5.59
C VAL A 247 9.82 -15.79 -5.76
N THR A 248 11.02 -16.02 -6.32
CA THR A 248 12.03 -14.97 -6.53
C THR A 248 11.52 -13.87 -7.44
N PHE A 249 10.95 -14.22 -8.59
CA PHE A 249 10.38 -13.27 -9.52
C PHE A 249 9.23 -12.48 -8.88
N THR A 250 8.33 -13.18 -8.18
CA THR A 250 7.18 -12.55 -7.52
C THR A 250 7.61 -11.51 -6.49
N LYS A 251 8.61 -11.82 -5.67
CA LYS A 251 9.11 -10.88 -4.65
C LYS A 251 9.79 -9.66 -5.28
N ILE A 252 10.72 -9.88 -6.22
CA ILE A 252 11.44 -8.77 -6.86
C ILE A 252 10.46 -7.84 -7.58
N THR A 253 9.50 -8.38 -8.32
CA THR A 253 8.51 -7.56 -9.04
C THR A 253 7.57 -6.81 -8.09
N LEU A 254 7.25 -7.35 -6.91
CA LEU A 254 6.47 -6.62 -5.89
C LEU A 254 7.24 -5.40 -5.35
N PHE A 255 8.53 -5.53 -5.06
CA PHE A 255 9.36 -4.38 -4.68
C PHE A 255 9.50 -3.37 -5.83
N MET A 256 9.62 -3.84 -7.09
CA MET A 256 9.61 -2.94 -8.25
C MET A 256 8.28 -2.20 -8.41
N LEU A 257 7.14 -2.82 -8.08
CA LEU A 257 5.85 -2.14 -8.07
C LEU A 257 5.79 -1.03 -7.01
N VAL A 258 6.40 -1.23 -5.82
CA VAL A 258 6.56 -0.15 -4.85
C VAL A 258 7.43 0.97 -5.41
N GLY A 259 8.54 0.63 -6.08
CA GLY A 259 9.38 1.59 -6.80
C GLY A 259 8.60 2.36 -7.87
N PHE A 260 7.76 1.70 -8.66
CA PHE A 260 6.87 2.36 -9.63
C PHE A 260 5.92 3.35 -8.97
N GLY A 261 5.26 2.95 -7.88
CA GLY A 261 4.39 3.84 -7.10
C GLY A 261 5.15 5.05 -6.55
N ALA A 262 6.36 4.82 -6.02
CA ALA A 262 7.24 5.87 -5.51
C ALA A 262 7.63 6.87 -6.61
N TRP A 263 7.99 6.37 -7.79
CA TRP A 263 8.24 7.23 -8.94
C TRP A 263 7.00 8.05 -9.31
N PHE A 264 5.84 7.44 -9.42
CA PHE A 264 4.63 8.16 -9.84
C PHE A 264 4.25 9.28 -8.88
N VAL A 265 4.25 9.00 -7.57
CA VAL A 265 3.96 10.03 -6.54
C VAL A 265 5.07 11.07 -6.49
N GLY A 266 6.34 10.69 -6.69
CA GLY A 266 7.46 11.60 -6.80
C GLY A 266 7.31 12.58 -7.97
N MET A 267 6.90 12.08 -9.15
CA MET A 267 6.60 12.95 -10.30
C MET A 267 5.42 13.88 -10.00
N HIS A 268 4.36 13.35 -9.37
CA HIS A 268 3.26 14.19 -8.95
C HIS A 268 3.71 15.35 -8.03
N GLN A 269 4.54 15.07 -7.01
CA GLN A 269 5.06 16.10 -6.11
C GLN A 269 5.90 17.13 -6.84
N LEU A 270 6.85 16.68 -7.67
CA LEU A 270 7.74 17.55 -8.43
C LEU A 270 6.98 18.52 -9.34
N PHE A 271 6.00 18.01 -10.13
CA PHE A 271 5.22 18.83 -11.06
C PHE A 271 4.09 19.63 -10.40
N SER A 272 3.72 19.30 -9.15
CA SER A 272 2.76 20.09 -8.37
C SER A 272 3.38 21.29 -7.70
N PHE A 273 4.60 21.13 -7.18
CA PHE A 273 5.30 22.15 -6.38
C PHE A 273 6.50 22.78 -7.09
N ASN A 274 6.84 22.29 -8.29
CA ASN A 274 7.98 22.68 -9.14
C ASN A 274 9.36 22.41 -8.49
N THR A 275 9.40 22.15 -7.20
CA THR A 275 10.60 21.86 -6.38
C THR A 275 10.30 20.73 -5.41
N VAL A 276 11.33 20.04 -4.92
CA VAL A 276 11.19 18.98 -3.90
C VAL A 276 12.33 19.10 -2.88
N GLN A 277 12.01 18.98 -1.60
CA GLN A 277 12.98 18.96 -0.52
C GLN A 277 13.43 17.54 -0.19
N SER A 278 14.71 17.36 0.11
CA SER A 278 15.32 16.04 0.33
C SER A 278 14.79 15.27 1.55
N GLY A 279 14.11 15.95 2.49
CA GLY A 279 13.58 15.36 3.73
C GLY A 279 12.09 15.03 3.72
N GLU A 280 11.33 15.40 2.70
CA GLU A 280 9.85 15.31 2.70
C GLU A 280 9.29 13.88 2.78
N GLY A 281 10.05 12.88 2.32
CA GLY A 281 9.62 11.48 2.29
C GLY A 281 9.67 10.76 3.63
N VAL A 282 10.36 11.31 4.63
CA VAL A 282 10.61 10.64 5.91
C VAL A 282 9.32 10.52 6.74
N GLY A 283 8.98 9.29 7.12
CA GLY A 283 7.77 8.97 7.89
C GLY A 283 6.55 8.65 7.02
N GLN A 284 6.60 8.92 5.71
CA GLN A 284 5.49 8.61 4.80
C GLN A 284 5.31 7.09 4.60
N GLU A 285 6.37 6.31 4.66
CA GLU A 285 6.34 4.86 4.59
C GLU A 285 5.39 4.24 5.63
N LEU A 286 5.39 4.80 6.86
CA LEU A 286 4.49 4.33 7.91
C LEU A 286 3.02 4.62 7.59
N ILE A 287 2.73 5.75 6.94
CA ILE A 287 1.38 6.12 6.50
C ILE A 287 0.89 5.16 5.42
N TYR A 288 1.72 4.82 4.44
CA TYR A 288 1.37 3.88 3.37
C TYR A 288 1.10 2.47 3.91
N ILE A 289 1.97 1.98 4.81
CA ILE A 289 1.80 0.69 5.49
C ILE A 289 0.52 0.72 6.34
N ALA A 290 0.30 1.78 7.12
CA ALA A 290 -0.87 1.91 7.96
C ALA A 290 -2.17 1.96 7.14
N ALA A 291 -2.20 2.64 5.99
CA ALA A 291 -3.34 2.63 5.08
C ALA A 291 -3.64 1.22 4.55
N ALA A 292 -2.61 0.44 4.21
CA ALA A 292 -2.76 -0.95 3.80
C ALA A 292 -3.26 -1.86 4.94
N VAL A 293 -2.75 -1.68 6.17
CA VAL A 293 -3.17 -2.45 7.37
C VAL A 293 -4.61 -2.12 7.76
N ILE A 294 -4.95 -0.83 7.84
CA ILE A 294 -6.34 -0.38 8.07
C ILE A 294 -7.25 -0.92 6.96
N GLY A 295 -6.74 -0.96 5.72
CA GLY A 295 -7.37 -1.60 4.57
C GLY A 295 -7.56 -3.12 4.68
N GLY A 296 -7.09 -3.76 5.77
CA GLY A 296 -7.28 -5.18 6.05
C GLY A 296 -6.19 -6.08 5.50
N CYS A 297 -5.07 -5.55 5.00
CA CYS A 297 -3.91 -6.35 4.67
C CYS A 297 -3.21 -6.84 5.95
N LEU A 298 -2.82 -8.11 5.98
CA LEU A 298 -2.14 -8.69 7.14
C LEU A 298 -0.64 -8.43 7.07
N LEU A 299 -0.07 -8.09 8.22
CA LEU A 299 1.39 -7.98 8.39
C LEU A 299 2.11 -9.32 8.18
N THR A 300 1.41 -10.44 8.32
CA THR A 300 1.98 -11.80 8.13
C THR A 300 1.92 -12.29 6.68
N GLY A 301 1.33 -11.53 5.77
CA GLY A 301 1.13 -11.93 4.37
C GLY A 301 0.00 -12.93 4.13
N GLY A 302 -0.17 -13.31 2.88
CA GLY A 302 -1.13 -14.33 2.42
C GLY A 302 -2.60 -13.90 2.45
N TYR A 303 -2.91 -12.69 2.87
CA TYR A 303 -4.29 -12.21 3.00
C TYR A 303 -4.37 -10.68 2.86
N GLY A 304 -5.37 -10.21 2.13
CA GLY A 304 -5.64 -8.80 1.88
C GLY A 304 -6.43 -8.59 0.60
N SER A 305 -6.72 -7.33 0.31
CA SER A 305 -7.35 -6.91 -0.95
C SER A 305 -6.74 -5.58 -1.44
N ALA A 306 -6.93 -5.25 -2.71
CA ALA A 306 -6.53 -3.94 -3.23
C ALA A 306 -7.58 -2.85 -2.94
N ILE A 307 -8.83 -3.24 -2.69
CA ILE A 307 -9.92 -2.29 -2.39
C ILE A 307 -9.80 -1.75 -0.96
N GLY A 308 -9.38 -2.58 -0.01
CA GLY A 308 -9.23 -2.16 1.38
C GLY A 308 -8.31 -0.94 1.57
N PRO A 309 -7.09 -0.94 1.01
CA PRO A 309 -6.18 0.22 1.05
C PRO A 309 -6.75 1.51 0.46
N VAL A 310 -7.70 1.43 -0.48
CA VAL A 310 -8.41 2.61 -1.00
C VAL A 310 -9.20 3.27 0.12
N PHE A 311 -9.98 2.50 0.88
CA PHE A 311 -10.70 3.04 2.04
C PHE A 311 -9.76 3.45 3.18
N GLY A 312 -8.66 2.71 3.39
CA GLY A 312 -7.61 3.09 4.34
C GLY A 312 -7.02 4.46 4.01
N ALA A 313 -6.61 4.67 2.76
CA ALA A 313 -6.09 5.96 2.30
C ALA A 313 -7.14 7.08 2.40
N PHE A 314 -8.41 6.79 2.08
CA PHE A 314 -9.50 7.75 2.26
C PHE A 314 -9.66 8.16 3.73
N MET A 315 -9.61 7.22 4.66
CA MET A 315 -9.66 7.51 6.09
C MET A 315 -8.50 8.42 6.52
N PHE A 316 -7.28 8.18 6.02
CA PHE A 316 -6.12 9.04 6.28
C PHE A 316 -6.30 10.45 5.75
N GLY A 317 -6.70 10.59 4.49
CA GLY A 317 -6.99 11.90 3.88
C GLY A 317 -8.07 12.66 4.66
N MET A 318 -9.12 11.91 5.07
CA MET A 318 -10.22 12.44 5.86
C MET A 318 -9.78 12.93 7.24
N VAL A 319 -8.94 12.17 7.96
CA VAL A 319 -8.41 12.57 9.26
C VAL A 319 -7.46 13.76 9.12
N ASN A 320 -6.55 13.70 8.14
CA ASN A 320 -5.57 14.76 7.92
C ASN A 320 -6.24 16.12 7.65
N GLN A 321 -7.16 16.15 6.69
CA GLN A 321 -7.88 17.37 6.33
C GLN A 321 -8.98 17.71 7.32
N GLY A 322 -9.66 16.70 7.88
CA GLY A 322 -10.73 16.89 8.84
C GLY A 322 -10.28 17.59 10.13
N ILE A 323 -9.07 17.27 10.63
CA ILE A 323 -8.45 17.95 11.77
C ILE A 323 -8.28 19.44 11.47
N VAL A 324 -7.76 19.76 10.29
CA VAL A 324 -7.51 21.14 9.85
C VAL A 324 -8.84 21.89 9.68
N PHE A 325 -9.80 21.30 9.00
CA PHE A 325 -11.11 21.93 8.76
C PHE A 325 -11.99 22.02 10.02
N ALA A 326 -11.73 21.17 11.04
CA ALA A 326 -12.34 21.31 12.37
C ALA A 326 -11.68 22.42 13.22
N GLY A 327 -10.60 23.05 12.74
CA GLY A 327 -9.84 24.05 13.50
C GLY A 327 -9.02 23.45 14.64
N TRP A 328 -8.78 22.13 14.61
CA TRP A 328 -7.95 21.45 15.61
C TRP A 328 -6.47 21.59 15.27
N ASN A 329 -5.60 21.47 16.28
CA ASN A 329 -4.16 21.51 16.05
C ASN A 329 -3.72 20.31 15.20
N PRO A 330 -3.07 20.50 14.02
CA PRO A 330 -2.57 19.44 13.16
C PRO A 330 -1.59 18.46 13.83
N ASP A 331 -0.94 18.84 14.92
CA ASP A 331 -0.02 17.98 15.67
C ASP A 331 -0.72 16.71 16.21
N TRP A 332 -2.02 16.77 16.41
CA TRP A 332 -2.84 15.61 16.80
C TRP A 332 -2.96 14.53 15.72
N PHE A 333 -2.62 14.85 14.46
CA PHE A 333 -2.74 13.89 13.35
C PHE A 333 -2.03 12.57 13.65
N LYS A 334 -0.77 12.63 14.12
CA LYS A 334 0.01 11.42 14.42
C LYS A 334 -0.60 10.59 15.56
N ALA A 335 -1.19 11.24 16.57
CA ALA A 335 -1.90 10.55 17.66
C ALA A 335 -3.16 9.84 17.13
N PHE A 336 -3.99 10.52 16.34
CA PHE A 336 -5.17 9.91 15.70
C PHE A 336 -4.77 8.72 14.82
N LEU A 337 -3.71 8.87 14.04
CA LEU A 337 -3.17 7.83 13.19
C LEU A 337 -2.79 6.57 13.99
N GLY A 338 -2.06 6.75 15.11
CA GLY A 338 -1.68 5.65 15.99
C GLY A 338 -2.88 4.93 16.60
N VAL A 339 -3.87 5.68 17.07
CA VAL A 339 -5.11 5.12 17.66
C VAL A 339 -5.91 4.36 16.59
N MET A 340 -6.06 4.90 15.39
CA MET A 340 -6.76 4.23 14.28
C MET A 340 -6.05 2.94 13.87
N LEU A 341 -4.72 2.98 13.73
CA LEU A 341 -3.93 1.81 13.37
C LEU A 341 -4.09 0.69 14.43
N LEU A 342 -3.91 1.03 15.70
CA LEU A 342 -4.07 0.07 16.79
C LEU A 342 -5.50 -0.49 16.83
N GLY A 343 -6.49 0.37 16.69
CA GLY A 343 -7.90 -0.03 16.63
C GLY A 343 -8.18 -1.00 15.48
N ALA A 344 -7.69 -0.71 14.29
CA ALA A 344 -7.84 -1.58 13.11
C ALA A 344 -7.19 -2.95 13.32
N VAL A 345 -5.96 -2.98 13.87
CA VAL A 345 -5.25 -4.24 14.16
C VAL A 345 -6.02 -5.07 15.20
N LEU A 346 -6.50 -4.44 16.28
CA LEU A 346 -7.26 -5.14 17.33
C LEU A 346 -8.59 -5.68 16.81
N ILE A 347 -9.32 -4.91 16.00
CA ILE A 347 -10.57 -5.34 15.36
C ILE A 347 -10.30 -6.54 14.43
N ASN A 348 -9.27 -6.47 13.57
CA ASN A 348 -8.88 -7.56 12.70
C ASN A 348 -8.53 -8.83 13.48
N LEU A 349 -7.76 -8.71 14.57
CA LEU A 349 -7.44 -9.85 15.44
C LEU A 349 -8.68 -10.46 16.09
N TYR A 350 -9.60 -9.62 16.57
CA TYR A 350 -10.85 -10.08 17.18
C TYR A 350 -11.73 -10.82 16.18
N VAL A 351 -11.94 -10.25 15.00
CA VAL A 351 -12.75 -10.87 13.93
C VAL A 351 -12.16 -12.22 13.52
N ARG A 352 -10.84 -12.31 13.35
CA ARG A 352 -10.16 -13.59 13.02
C ARG A 352 -10.36 -14.64 14.11
N ARG A 353 -10.14 -14.27 15.38
CA ARG A 353 -10.33 -15.19 16.52
C ARG A 353 -11.78 -15.66 16.64
N ALA A 354 -12.74 -14.79 16.37
CA ALA A 354 -14.16 -15.16 16.35
C ALA A 354 -14.51 -16.11 15.19
N ALA A 355 -13.82 -15.96 14.04
CA ALA A 355 -14.01 -16.85 12.89
C ALA A 355 -13.37 -18.23 13.08
N THR A 356 -12.26 -18.35 13.84
CA THR A 356 -11.55 -19.62 14.08
C THR A 356 -12.08 -20.41 15.28
N ARG A 357 -12.82 -19.78 16.20
CA ARG A 357 -13.43 -20.44 17.35
C ARG A 357 -14.79 -21.10 17.06
N ARG A 358 -15.26 -21.02 15.83
CA ARG A 358 -16.50 -21.65 15.35
C ARG A 358 -16.21 -22.67 14.25
#